data_29a1479bdb92055434d863342e877f15
#
_entry.id   29a1479bdb92055434d863342e877f15
#
_cell.length_a   1.000
_cell.length_b   1.000
_cell.length_c   1.000
_cell.angle_alpha   90.00
_cell.angle_beta   90.00
_cell.angle_gamma   90.00
#
_symmetry.space_group_name_H-M   'P 1'
#
loop_
_entity.id
_entity.type
_entity.pdbx_description
1 polymer ?
#
loop_
_entity_poly.entity_id
_entity_poly.type
_entity_poly.pdbx_seq_one_letter_code
_entity_poly.pdbx_strand_id
1 'polypeptide(L)'
;MLSKSKIKIVKSLKHKKNRLNSNLFIVEGVKCFNEVINSEYKIEFTIISEEAFKNYYTEKKLSNLYIVSSDEVNKLSSLHNNYSLISVVRKRKLENKSIDYSKPIIALDSINDPGNLGTIIRTADWFNVKNIICSRNTVDVYNSKVIQATMGSFTRVNVFYDDLENIIDNNDIKVYGTSKDGEDIKEIRKLTSGIILFGSESYGISDKLKRYVDRWISIKKVGGAESLNVSVSAGVILHKLT
;
A
#
# COMPACT_ATOMS: atom_id res chain seq x y z
N MET A 1 17.85 -26.14 -10.19
CA MET A 1 18.18 -26.03 -8.74
C MET A 1 18.29 -24.55 -8.37
N LEU A 2 17.69 -24.13 -7.26
CA LEU A 2 17.74 -22.73 -6.78
C LEU A 2 19.14 -22.41 -6.23
N SER A 3 19.80 -21.38 -6.75
CA SER A 3 21.16 -21.02 -6.32
C SER A 3 21.18 -20.35 -4.93
N LYS A 4 22.29 -20.55 -4.19
CA LYS A 4 22.49 -19.90 -2.88
C LYS A 4 22.37 -18.37 -2.95
N SER A 5 22.76 -17.74 -4.07
CA SER A 5 22.64 -16.29 -4.28
C SER A 5 21.18 -15.84 -4.34
N LYS A 6 20.29 -16.56 -5.01
CA LYS A 6 18.84 -16.24 -5.06
C LYS A 6 18.17 -16.41 -3.70
N ILE A 7 18.52 -17.45 -2.97
CA ILE A 7 18.06 -17.64 -1.57
C ILE A 7 18.47 -16.43 -0.72
N LYS A 8 19.72 -15.98 -0.84
CA LYS A 8 20.23 -14.82 -0.11
C LYS A 8 19.46 -13.52 -0.47
N ILE A 9 19.16 -13.32 -1.75
CA ILE A 9 18.34 -12.18 -2.21
C ILE A 9 16.97 -12.20 -1.53
N VAL A 10 16.21 -13.30 -1.64
CA VAL A 10 14.87 -13.40 -1.03
C VAL A 10 14.92 -13.11 0.47
N LYS A 11 15.83 -13.75 1.21
CA LYS A 11 15.99 -13.51 2.65
C LYS A 11 16.36 -12.07 2.98
N SER A 12 17.22 -11.44 2.18
CA SER A 12 17.64 -10.06 2.41
C SER A 12 16.51 -9.04 2.22
N LEU A 13 15.60 -9.27 1.27
CA LEU A 13 14.47 -8.37 0.97
C LEU A 13 13.40 -8.30 2.07
N LYS A 14 13.46 -9.16 3.08
CA LYS A 14 12.65 -9.02 4.31
C LYS A 14 12.96 -7.72 5.06
N HIS A 15 14.15 -7.17 4.91
CA HIS A 15 14.60 -5.94 5.57
C HIS A 15 14.46 -4.70 4.68
N LYS A 16 13.89 -3.60 5.23
CA LYS A 16 13.66 -2.32 4.53
C LYS A 16 14.94 -1.79 3.86
N LYS A 17 16.08 -1.78 4.59
CA LYS A 17 17.38 -1.30 4.08
C LYS A 17 17.78 -1.99 2.77
N ASN A 18 17.61 -3.31 2.69
CA ASN A 18 17.99 -4.08 1.50
C ASN A 18 17.02 -3.83 0.34
N ARG A 19 15.73 -3.65 0.61
CA ARG A 19 14.76 -3.26 -0.42
C ARG A 19 15.03 -1.87 -1.00
N LEU A 20 15.54 -0.94 -0.18
CA LEU A 20 15.94 0.39 -0.66
C LEU A 20 17.17 0.31 -1.55
N ASN A 21 18.20 -0.44 -1.14
CA ASN A 21 19.47 -0.53 -1.86
C ASN A 21 19.36 -1.31 -3.18
N SER A 22 18.53 -2.36 -3.22
CA SER A 22 18.42 -3.23 -4.40
C SER A 22 17.34 -2.80 -5.40
N ASN A 23 16.46 -1.89 -5.01
CA ASN A 23 15.26 -1.52 -5.76
C ASN A 23 14.34 -2.71 -6.08
N LEU A 24 14.36 -3.74 -5.20
CA LEU A 24 13.58 -4.97 -5.33
C LEU A 24 12.68 -5.16 -4.12
N PHE A 25 11.63 -5.97 -4.28
CA PHE A 25 10.74 -6.40 -3.20
C PHE A 25 10.18 -7.80 -3.47
N ILE A 26 9.48 -8.37 -2.50
CA ILE A 26 8.91 -9.71 -2.57
C ILE A 26 7.41 -9.62 -2.75
N VAL A 27 6.88 -10.43 -3.66
CA VAL A 27 5.45 -10.72 -3.81
C VAL A 27 5.25 -12.21 -3.55
N GLU A 28 4.34 -12.54 -2.65
CA GLU A 28 4.08 -13.90 -2.21
C GLU A 28 2.63 -14.30 -2.49
N GLY A 29 2.42 -15.56 -2.85
CA GLY A 29 1.11 -16.14 -3.12
C GLY A 29 0.56 -15.83 -4.51
N VAL A 30 -0.26 -16.76 -5.02
CA VAL A 30 -0.79 -16.77 -6.40
C VAL A 30 -1.59 -15.52 -6.73
N LYS A 31 -2.41 -15.02 -5.78
CA LYS A 31 -3.27 -13.87 -6.05
C LYS A 31 -2.49 -12.60 -6.37
N CYS A 32 -1.55 -12.21 -5.49
CA CYS A 32 -0.71 -11.02 -5.72
C CYS A 32 0.21 -11.19 -6.94
N PHE A 33 0.69 -12.42 -7.18
CA PHE A 33 1.47 -12.75 -8.35
C PHE A 33 0.72 -12.53 -9.66
N ASN A 34 -0.54 -12.98 -9.76
CA ASN A 34 -1.38 -12.77 -10.93
C ASN A 34 -1.64 -11.28 -11.21
N GLU A 35 -1.80 -10.47 -10.17
CA GLU A 35 -1.91 -9.01 -10.32
C GLU A 35 -0.62 -8.41 -10.88
N VAL A 36 0.54 -8.85 -10.41
CA VAL A 36 1.85 -8.38 -10.90
C VAL A 36 2.07 -8.74 -12.37
N ILE A 37 1.76 -9.97 -12.78
CA ILE A 37 1.92 -10.42 -14.18
C ILE A 37 1.06 -9.57 -15.14
N ASN A 38 -0.10 -9.10 -14.68
CA ASN A 38 -1.03 -8.30 -15.47
C ASN A 38 -0.79 -6.79 -15.33
N SER A 39 0.34 -6.38 -14.75
CA SER A 39 0.71 -4.99 -14.51
C SER A 39 2.01 -4.61 -15.23
N GLU A 40 2.43 -3.36 -15.05
CA GLU A 40 3.71 -2.86 -15.57
C GLU A 40 4.93 -3.26 -14.72
N TYR A 41 4.72 -3.95 -13.60
CA TYR A 41 5.82 -4.41 -12.75
C TYR A 41 6.67 -5.46 -13.45
N LYS A 42 7.99 -5.38 -13.28
CA LYS A 42 8.95 -6.34 -13.87
C LYS A 42 9.36 -7.38 -12.84
N ILE A 43 9.11 -8.65 -13.14
CA ILE A 43 9.54 -9.78 -12.32
C ILE A 43 11.00 -10.10 -12.67
N GLU A 44 11.88 -10.14 -11.68
CA GLU A 44 13.28 -10.56 -11.84
C GLU A 44 13.41 -12.07 -11.89
N PHE A 45 12.72 -12.75 -10.98
CA PHE A 45 12.59 -14.22 -10.97
C PHE A 45 11.44 -14.65 -10.06
N THR A 46 10.96 -15.87 -10.28
CA THR A 46 9.94 -16.50 -9.46
C THR A 46 10.40 -17.87 -8.98
N ILE A 47 10.19 -18.16 -7.70
CA ILE A 47 10.32 -19.47 -7.08
C ILE A 47 8.91 -20.00 -6.89
N ILE A 48 8.59 -21.16 -7.44
CA ILE A 48 7.24 -21.74 -7.40
C ILE A 48 7.34 -23.22 -7.01
N SER A 49 6.38 -23.70 -6.25
CA SER A 49 6.30 -25.12 -5.93
C SER A 49 5.82 -25.94 -7.13
N GLU A 50 6.21 -27.21 -7.18
CA GLU A 50 5.76 -28.14 -8.23
C GLU A 50 4.22 -28.21 -8.32
N GLU A 51 3.55 -28.22 -7.16
CA GLU A 51 2.09 -28.24 -7.07
C GLU A 51 1.46 -26.95 -7.62
N ALA A 52 1.97 -25.78 -7.19
CA ALA A 52 1.47 -24.50 -7.67
C ALA A 52 1.78 -24.29 -9.16
N PHE A 53 2.88 -24.80 -9.66
CA PHE A 53 3.22 -24.78 -11.07
C PHE A 53 2.18 -25.54 -11.90
N LYS A 54 1.82 -26.75 -11.49
CA LYS A 54 0.79 -27.57 -12.17
C LYS A 54 -0.60 -26.93 -12.15
N ASN A 55 -0.97 -26.29 -11.03
CA ASN A 55 -2.35 -25.82 -10.82
C ASN A 55 -2.60 -24.40 -11.31
N TYR A 56 -1.58 -23.52 -11.29
CA TYR A 56 -1.77 -22.08 -11.47
C TYR A 56 -0.90 -21.46 -12.56
N TYR A 57 0.05 -22.22 -13.13
CA TYR A 57 0.90 -21.68 -14.19
C TYR A 57 0.11 -21.64 -15.50
N THR A 58 -0.30 -20.45 -15.91
CA THR A 58 -0.82 -20.19 -17.25
C THR A 58 0.34 -19.85 -18.19
N GLU A 59 0.17 -20.08 -19.50
CA GLU A 59 1.20 -20.04 -20.57
C GLU A 59 1.99 -18.73 -20.75
N LYS A 60 1.85 -17.75 -19.84
CA LYS A 60 2.72 -16.57 -19.85
C LYS A 60 4.14 -17.01 -19.55
N LYS A 61 5.00 -17.07 -20.55
CA LYS A 61 6.43 -17.39 -20.45
C LYS A 61 7.10 -16.43 -19.45
N LEU A 62 7.30 -16.90 -18.22
CA LEU A 62 8.13 -16.18 -17.25
C LEU A 62 9.58 -16.54 -17.55
N SER A 63 10.39 -15.52 -17.82
CA SER A 63 11.84 -15.66 -17.76
C SER A 63 12.26 -15.87 -16.29
N ASN A 64 13.23 -16.75 -16.03
CA ASN A 64 13.78 -16.98 -14.70
C ASN A 64 12.81 -17.62 -13.66
N LEU A 65 12.16 -18.72 -14.04
CA LEU A 65 11.33 -19.53 -13.17
C LEU A 65 12.13 -20.68 -12.53
N TYR A 66 11.97 -20.88 -11.23
CA TYR A 66 12.61 -21.92 -10.42
C TYR A 66 11.56 -22.76 -9.74
N ILE A 67 11.42 -24.01 -10.19
CA ILE A 67 10.51 -24.99 -9.61
C ILE A 67 11.25 -25.69 -8.46
N VAL A 68 10.62 -25.75 -7.29
CA VAL A 68 11.16 -26.31 -6.05
C VAL A 68 10.06 -27.06 -5.28
N SER A 69 10.39 -27.72 -4.17
CA SER A 69 9.38 -28.32 -3.31
C SER A 69 8.55 -27.25 -2.56
N SER A 70 7.33 -27.61 -2.17
CA SER A 70 6.45 -26.73 -1.37
C SER A 70 7.12 -26.32 -0.05
N ASP A 71 7.87 -27.22 0.58
CA ASP A 71 8.62 -26.93 1.81
C ASP A 71 9.74 -25.91 1.60
N GLU A 72 10.43 -25.93 0.45
CA GLU A 72 11.45 -24.94 0.13
C GLU A 72 10.83 -23.54 -0.03
N VAL A 73 9.67 -23.43 -0.66
CA VAL A 73 8.94 -22.17 -0.75
C VAL A 73 8.58 -21.67 0.65
N ASN A 74 8.00 -22.53 1.48
CA ASN A 74 7.57 -22.16 2.84
C ASN A 74 8.74 -21.69 3.73
N LYS A 75 9.92 -22.35 3.64
CA LYS A 75 11.13 -21.95 4.37
C LYS A 75 11.68 -20.57 3.96
N LEU A 76 11.41 -20.12 2.75
CA LEU A 76 11.84 -18.83 2.23
C LEU A 76 10.82 -17.73 2.48
N SER A 77 9.55 -18.08 2.62
CA SER A 77 8.43 -17.16 2.79
C SER A 77 8.54 -16.30 4.04
N SER A 78 7.92 -15.13 3.98
CA SER A 78 7.64 -14.24 5.12
C SER A 78 6.25 -14.48 5.71
N LEU A 79 5.43 -15.24 5.00
CA LEU A 79 4.06 -15.58 5.41
C LEU A 79 4.04 -16.94 6.11
N HIS A 80 3.13 -17.10 7.06
CA HIS A 80 2.81 -18.42 7.58
C HIS A 80 2.09 -19.23 6.48
N ASN A 81 2.52 -20.49 6.29
CA ASN A 81 1.88 -21.43 5.37
C ASN A 81 1.81 -20.99 3.90
N ASN A 82 2.85 -20.37 3.38
CA ASN A 82 2.97 -20.14 1.94
C ASN A 82 3.73 -21.31 1.28
N TYR A 83 3.01 -22.18 0.60
CA TYR A 83 3.54 -23.33 -0.12
C TYR A 83 3.49 -23.15 -1.64
N SER A 84 3.09 -21.97 -2.13
CA SER A 84 2.82 -21.77 -3.56
C SER A 84 3.99 -21.13 -4.32
N LEU A 85 4.23 -19.83 -4.11
CA LEU A 85 5.28 -19.12 -4.83
C LEU A 85 5.77 -17.86 -4.11
N ILE A 86 6.96 -17.44 -4.52
CA ILE A 86 7.60 -16.17 -4.15
C ILE A 86 8.20 -15.56 -5.41
N SER A 87 7.83 -14.33 -5.73
CA SER A 87 8.41 -13.56 -6.83
C SER A 87 9.24 -12.41 -6.30
N VAL A 88 10.42 -12.22 -6.88
CA VAL A 88 11.22 -11.01 -6.68
C VAL A 88 10.89 -10.04 -7.81
N VAL A 89 10.47 -8.85 -7.44
CA VAL A 89 9.88 -7.86 -8.34
C VAL A 89 10.64 -6.56 -8.21
N ARG A 90 10.84 -5.85 -9.33
CA ARG A 90 11.45 -4.52 -9.37
C ARG A 90 10.45 -3.46 -8.94
N LYS A 91 10.85 -2.53 -8.06
CA LYS A 91 10.04 -1.39 -7.67
C LYS A 91 9.76 -0.48 -8.87
N ARG A 92 8.58 0.13 -8.90
CA ARG A 92 8.28 1.22 -9.83
C ARG A 92 8.95 2.50 -9.36
N LYS A 93 9.46 3.28 -10.31
CA LYS A 93 9.99 4.62 -10.05
C LYS A 93 8.84 5.61 -10.23
N LEU A 94 8.31 6.14 -9.14
CA LEU A 94 7.27 7.16 -9.15
C LEU A 94 7.91 8.52 -8.89
N GLU A 95 7.48 9.54 -9.62
CA GLU A 95 7.91 10.92 -9.45
C GLU A 95 6.71 11.77 -9.00
N ASN A 96 6.89 12.68 -8.04
CA ASN A 96 5.80 13.51 -7.49
C ASN A 96 5.08 14.34 -8.57
N LYS A 97 5.76 14.71 -9.66
CA LYS A 97 5.13 15.38 -10.81
C LYS A 97 4.04 14.56 -11.50
N SER A 98 3.93 13.24 -11.23
CA SER A 98 2.89 12.39 -11.78
C SER A 98 1.62 12.37 -10.91
N ILE A 99 1.56 13.13 -9.80
CA ILE A 99 0.38 13.23 -8.95
C ILE A 99 -0.67 14.10 -9.64
N ASP A 100 -1.86 13.56 -9.83
CA ASP A 100 -2.99 14.29 -10.40
C ASP A 100 -3.77 15.00 -9.29
N TYR A 101 -3.50 16.27 -9.07
CA TYR A 101 -4.16 17.12 -8.08
C TYR A 101 -5.59 17.52 -8.46
N SER A 102 -6.05 17.24 -9.67
CA SER A 102 -7.44 17.47 -10.09
C SER A 102 -8.42 16.41 -9.54
N LYS A 103 -7.91 15.40 -8.85
CA LYS A 103 -8.67 14.28 -8.28
C LYS A 103 -8.46 14.20 -6.76
N PRO A 104 -9.35 13.50 -6.02
CA PRO A 104 -9.13 13.24 -4.61
C PRO A 104 -7.84 12.45 -4.39
N ILE A 105 -7.07 12.86 -3.38
CA ILE A 105 -5.81 12.25 -2.96
C ILE A 105 -5.92 11.87 -1.49
N ILE A 106 -5.37 10.74 -1.12
CA ILE A 106 -5.22 10.36 0.29
C ILE A 106 -3.85 10.79 0.77
N ALA A 107 -3.76 11.48 1.90
CA ALA A 107 -2.51 11.72 2.61
C ALA A 107 -2.50 10.94 3.93
N LEU A 108 -1.37 10.30 4.23
CA LEU A 108 -1.20 9.43 5.40
C LEU A 108 -0.05 9.95 6.26
N ASP A 109 -0.37 10.45 7.44
CA ASP A 109 0.62 10.93 8.41
C ASP A 109 0.96 9.84 9.43
N SER A 110 2.14 9.24 9.25
CA SER A 110 2.75 8.31 10.21
C SER A 110 1.94 7.03 10.48
N ILE A 111 1.34 6.45 9.44
CA ILE A 111 0.67 5.15 9.52
C ILE A 111 1.74 4.05 9.62
N ASN A 112 1.84 3.40 10.77
CA ASN A 112 2.91 2.45 11.06
C ASN A 112 2.51 0.97 10.92
N ASP A 113 1.21 0.66 11.06
CA ASP A 113 0.73 -0.71 10.89
C ASP A 113 0.64 -1.12 9.42
N PRO A 114 1.32 -2.23 9.02
CA PRO A 114 1.31 -2.69 7.63
C PRO A 114 -0.08 -3.12 7.14
N GLY A 115 -0.91 -3.67 8.02
CA GLY A 115 -2.27 -4.09 7.70
C GLY A 115 -3.14 -2.89 7.36
N ASN A 116 -3.04 -1.81 8.14
CA ASN A 116 -3.78 -0.57 7.90
C ASN A 116 -3.37 0.06 6.56
N LEU A 117 -2.06 0.23 6.29
CA LEU A 117 -1.63 0.78 5.01
C LEU A 117 -2.12 -0.06 3.84
N GLY A 118 -1.96 -1.39 3.90
CA GLY A 118 -2.39 -2.28 2.82
C GLY A 118 -3.91 -2.24 2.60
N THR A 119 -4.69 -2.17 3.68
CA THR A 119 -6.15 -2.04 3.62
C THR A 119 -6.56 -0.70 3.02
N ILE A 120 -5.91 0.41 3.40
CA ILE A 120 -6.17 1.74 2.81
C ILE A 120 -5.86 1.74 1.31
N ILE A 121 -4.75 1.14 0.87
CA ILE A 121 -4.40 1.02 -0.56
C ILE A 121 -5.50 0.24 -1.31
N ARG A 122 -5.96 -0.89 -0.75
CA ARG A 122 -7.04 -1.69 -1.34
C ARG A 122 -8.36 -0.92 -1.39
N THR A 123 -8.68 -0.16 -0.38
CA THR A 123 -9.87 0.69 -0.31
C THR A 123 -9.79 1.84 -1.33
N ALA A 124 -8.62 2.47 -1.47
CA ALA A 124 -8.36 3.49 -2.48
C ALA A 124 -8.58 2.96 -3.90
N ASP A 125 -8.08 1.75 -4.21
CA ASP A 125 -8.34 1.08 -5.50
C ASP A 125 -9.83 0.84 -5.74
N TRP A 126 -10.55 0.39 -4.71
CA TRP A 126 -12.00 0.15 -4.78
C TRP A 126 -12.80 1.40 -5.14
N PHE A 127 -12.43 2.54 -4.56
CA PHE A 127 -13.08 3.83 -4.81
C PHE A 127 -12.39 4.66 -5.91
N ASN A 128 -11.50 4.06 -6.70
CA ASN A 128 -10.78 4.70 -7.82
C ASN A 128 -9.93 5.92 -7.41
N VAL A 129 -9.45 5.98 -6.16
CA VAL A 129 -8.46 6.96 -5.73
C VAL A 129 -7.07 6.45 -6.10
N LYS A 130 -6.43 7.11 -7.06
CA LYS A 130 -5.19 6.60 -7.70
C LYS A 130 -3.92 6.98 -6.95
N ASN A 131 -3.94 8.03 -6.14
CA ASN A 131 -2.73 8.57 -5.52
C ASN A 131 -2.86 8.61 -3.99
N ILE A 132 -1.87 8.05 -3.33
CA ILE A 132 -1.68 8.12 -1.88
C ILE A 132 -0.32 8.76 -1.62
N ILE A 133 -0.26 9.77 -0.76
CA ILE A 133 0.98 10.40 -0.32
C ILE A 133 1.20 10.07 1.15
N CYS A 134 2.29 9.39 1.44
CA CYS A 134 2.66 8.99 2.79
C CYS A 134 3.76 9.90 3.33
N SER A 135 3.67 10.27 4.60
CA SER A 135 4.81 10.85 5.30
C SER A 135 5.99 9.86 5.30
N ARG A 136 7.21 10.36 5.43
CA ARG A 136 8.44 9.52 5.43
C ARG A 136 8.48 8.48 6.55
N ASN A 137 7.73 8.72 7.63
CA ASN A 137 7.61 7.83 8.78
C ASN A 137 6.57 6.72 8.58
N THR A 138 5.72 6.80 7.56
CA THR A 138 4.75 5.74 7.23
C THR A 138 5.48 4.45 6.83
N VAL A 139 4.91 3.31 7.18
CA VAL A 139 5.45 1.99 6.84
C VAL A 139 5.67 1.85 5.34
N ASP A 140 6.76 1.18 4.93
CA ASP A 140 7.15 0.97 3.53
C ASP A 140 6.09 0.14 2.78
N VAL A 141 5.52 0.67 1.69
CA VAL A 141 4.55 -0.02 0.85
C VAL A 141 5.05 -1.39 0.35
N TYR A 142 6.36 -1.52 0.14
CA TYR A 142 6.98 -2.76 -0.29
C TYR A 142 7.33 -3.74 0.85
N ASN A 143 6.87 -3.47 2.07
CA ASN A 143 6.87 -4.46 3.15
C ASN A 143 5.96 -5.63 2.75
N SER A 144 6.41 -6.89 2.96
CA SER A 144 5.67 -8.09 2.56
C SER A 144 4.26 -8.15 3.15
N LYS A 145 4.08 -7.70 4.40
CA LYS A 145 2.75 -7.65 5.05
C LYS A 145 1.84 -6.59 4.40
N VAL A 146 2.39 -5.43 3.98
CA VAL A 146 1.62 -4.43 3.23
C VAL A 146 1.19 -5.00 1.89
N ILE A 147 2.14 -5.51 1.10
CA ILE A 147 1.86 -6.13 -0.20
C ILE A 147 0.75 -7.17 -0.08
N GLN A 148 0.83 -8.05 0.92
CA GLN A 148 -0.19 -9.07 1.16
C GLN A 148 -1.57 -8.44 1.47
N ALA A 149 -1.62 -7.44 2.34
CA ALA A 149 -2.87 -6.79 2.74
C ALA A 149 -3.53 -6.01 1.59
N THR A 150 -2.74 -5.53 0.61
CA THR A 150 -3.31 -4.87 -0.59
C THR A 150 -4.09 -5.80 -1.50
N MET A 151 -3.87 -7.12 -1.40
CA MET A 151 -4.45 -8.14 -2.29
C MET A 151 -4.23 -7.85 -3.78
N GLY A 152 -3.12 -7.17 -4.13
CA GLY A 152 -2.75 -6.80 -5.50
C GLY A 152 -3.04 -5.35 -5.89
N SER A 153 -3.82 -4.60 -5.12
CA SER A 153 -4.18 -3.20 -5.43
C SER A 153 -2.97 -2.26 -5.54
N PHE A 154 -1.82 -2.62 -4.95
CA PHE A 154 -0.57 -1.86 -5.10
C PHE A 154 -0.09 -1.74 -6.55
N THR A 155 -0.61 -2.56 -7.46
CA THR A 155 -0.31 -2.48 -8.90
C THR A 155 -1.04 -1.35 -9.60
N ARG A 156 -2.14 -0.85 -9.03
CA ARG A 156 -3.06 0.14 -9.61
C ARG A 156 -3.09 1.48 -8.86
N VAL A 157 -2.63 1.50 -7.59
CA VAL A 157 -2.55 2.71 -6.76
C VAL A 157 -1.10 3.14 -6.63
N ASN A 158 -0.82 4.40 -6.86
CA ASN A 158 0.48 5.00 -6.69
C ASN A 158 0.67 5.43 -5.24
N VAL A 159 1.76 4.99 -4.61
CA VAL A 159 2.10 5.37 -3.23
C VAL A 159 3.40 6.14 -3.25
N PHE A 160 3.32 7.42 -2.92
CA PHE A 160 4.45 8.34 -2.83
C PHE A 160 4.88 8.51 -1.38
N TYR A 161 6.15 8.82 -1.16
CA TYR A 161 6.68 9.15 0.16
C TYR A 161 7.38 10.50 0.08
N ASP A 162 6.87 11.48 0.83
CA ASP A 162 7.47 12.81 0.88
C ASP A 162 7.18 13.53 2.20
N ASP A 163 7.66 14.75 2.31
CA ASP A 163 7.25 15.68 3.35
C ASP A 163 5.87 16.27 2.99
N LEU A 164 4.86 15.93 3.78
CA LEU A 164 3.49 16.35 3.54
C LEU A 164 3.30 17.86 3.62
N GLU A 165 4.10 18.56 4.45
CA GLU A 165 4.06 20.02 4.51
C GLU A 165 4.46 20.63 3.16
N ASN A 166 5.60 20.17 2.62
CA ASN A 166 6.09 20.66 1.33
C ASN A 166 5.11 20.38 0.18
N ILE A 167 4.43 19.22 0.21
CA ILE A 167 3.43 18.89 -0.82
C ILE A 167 2.23 19.83 -0.74
N ILE A 168 1.75 20.13 0.46
CA ILE A 168 0.57 21.00 0.64
C ILE A 168 0.93 22.46 0.31
N ASP A 169 2.07 22.96 0.83
CA ASP A 169 2.52 24.35 0.60
C ASP A 169 2.73 24.69 -0.88
N ASN A 170 3.23 23.73 -1.67
CA ASN A 170 3.53 23.94 -3.08
C ASN A 170 2.34 23.72 -4.01
N ASN A 171 1.17 23.36 -3.49
CA ASN A 171 -0.01 23.10 -4.30
C ASN A 171 -1.21 23.80 -3.65
N ASP A 172 -1.89 24.64 -4.41
CA ASP A 172 -3.15 25.26 -3.97
C ASP A 172 -4.29 24.23 -3.99
N ILE A 173 -4.28 23.35 -2.98
CA ILE A 173 -5.21 22.22 -2.88
C ILE A 173 -5.86 22.17 -1.49
N LYS A 174 -7.18 22.00 -1.47
CA LYS A 174 -7.96 21.93 -0.25
C LYS A 174 -7.66 20.66 0.56
N VAL A 175 -7.43 20.82 1.88
CA VAL A 175 -7.10 19.76 2.81
C VAL A 175 -8.25 19.47 3.78
N TYR A 176 -8.74 18.23 3.73
CA TYR A 176 -9.77 17.71 4.64
C TYR A 176 -9.10 16.82 5.69
N GLY A 177 -8.90 17.34 6.90
CA GLY A 177 -8.29 16.59 7.99
C GLY A 177 -9.32 15.75 8.74
N THR A 178 -9.00 14.49 9.01
CA THR A 178 -9.89 13.61 9.77
C THR A 178 -9.71 13.80 11.28
N SER A 179 -10.82 13.99 12.01
CA SER A 179 -10.83 14.16 13.46
C SER A 179 -12.10 13.54 14.04
N LYS A 180 -12.12 13.35 15.38
CA LYS A 180 -13.34 12.96 16.10
C LYS A 180 -14.36 14.11 16.19
N ASP A 181 -13.87 15.35 16.25
CA ASP A 181 -14.64 16.57 16.53
C ASP A 181 -14.86 17.43 15.27
N GLY A 182 -14.67 16.85 14.08
CA GLY A 182 -14.90 17.50 12.81
C GLY A 182 -16.38 17.55 12.43
N GLU A 183 -16.68 18.20 11.32
CA GLU A 183 -18.00 18.21 10.70
C GLU A 183 -18.39 16.80 10.23
N ASP A 184 -19.65 16.42 10.44
CA ASP A 184 -20.14 15.10 10.00
C ASP A 184 -19.99 14.95 8.48
N ILE A 185 -19.31 13.90 8.03
CA ILE A 185 -19.13 13.62 6.60
C ILE A 185 -20.45 13.51 5.85
N LYS A 186 -21.57 13.27 6.51
CA LYS A 186 -22.90 13.23 5.90
C LYS A 186 -23.29 14.57 5.28
N GLU A 187 -22.83 15.68 5.88
CA GLU A 187 -23.11 17.05 5.43
C GLU A 187 -22.16 17.49 4.30
N ILE A 188 -21.11 16.72 4.02
CA ILE A 188 -20.12 17.06 3.02
C ILE A 188 -20.52 16.49 1.66
N ARG A 189 -20.43 17.30 0.62
CA ARG A 189 -20.64 16.86 -0.76
C ARG A 189 -19.47 16.01 -1.23
N LYS A 190 -19.69 15.18 -2.25
CA LYS A 190 -18.62 14.44 -2.93
C LYS A 190 -17.51 15.36 -3.40
N LEU A 191 -16.28 14.94 -3.21
CA LEU A 191 -15.10 15.72 -3.60
C LEU A 191 -14.75 15.43 -5.05
N THR A 192 -14.56 16.46 -5.83
CA THR A 192 -13.98 16.37 -7.17
C THR A 192 -12.45 16.37 -7.12
N SER A 193 -11.87 17.08 -6.13
CA SER A 193 -10.42 17.18 -5.86
C SER A 193 -10.20 17.44 -4.38
N GLY A 194 -8.95 17.41 -3.93
CA GLY A 194 -8.55 17.71 -2.56
C GLY A 194 -7.77 16.58 -1.91
N ILE A 195 -7.12 16.89 -0.81
CA ILE A 195 -6.38 15.93 0.02
C ILE A 195 -7.26 15.53 1.20
N ILE A 196 -7.47 14.21 1.37
CA ILE A 196 -8.09 13.65 2.58
C ILE A 196 -6.93 13.15 3.46
N LEU A 197 -6.69 13.86 4.56
CA LEU A 197 -5.55 13.63 5.45
C LEU A 197 -5.98 12.76 6.65
N PHE A 198 -5.32 11.62 6.79
CA PHE A 198 -5.47 10.70 7.92
C PHE A 198 -4.21 10.73 8.79
N GLY A 199 -4.39 10.75 10.10
CA GLY A 199 -3.31 10.68 11.07
C GLY A 199 -3.09 9.27 11.62
N SER A 200 -2.04 9.12 12.43
CA SER A 200 -1.71 7.87 13.11
C SER A 200 -2.78 7.47 14.14
N GLU A 201 -2.83 6.18 14.47
CA GLU A 201 -3.77 5.63 15.44
C GLU A 201 -3.57 6.19 16.85
N SER A 202 -2.31 6.49 17.21
CA SER A 202 -1.96 6.93 18.57
C SER A 202 -2.08 8.44 18.77
N TYR A 203 -1.71 9.25 17.78
CA TYR A 203 -1.58 10.71 17.94
C TYR A 203 -2.49 11.51 16.99
N GLY A 204 -3.18 10.83 16.07
CA GLY A 204 -3.93 11.51 15.02
C GLY A 204 -3.00 12.23 14.02
N ILE A 205 -3.48 13.32 13.45
CA ILE A 205 -2.72 14.20 12.57
C ILE A 205 -1.73 15.02 13.43
N SER A 206 -0.47 15.07 13.03
CA SER A 206 0.59 15.80 13.73
C SER A 206 0.33 17.31 13.75
N ASP A 207 0.78 17.99 14.83
CA ASP A 207 0.53 19.42 15.03
C ASP A 207 1.04 20.29 13.88
N LYS A 208 2.13 19.90 13.27
CA LYS A 208 2.69 20.58 12.12
C LYS A 208 1.78 20.55 10.89
N LEU A 209 0.96 19.49 10.72
CA LEU A 209 0.02 19.35 9.61
C LEU A 209 -1.37 19.94 9.92
N LYS A 210 -1.73 20.08 11.20
CA LYS A 210 -3.04 20.65 11.59
C LYS A 210 -3.28 22.06 11.04
N ARG A 211 -2.22 22.88 10.94
CA ARG A 211 -2.30 24.26 10.42
C ARG A 211 -2.67 24.33 8.94
N TYR A 212 -2.52 23.25 8.19
CA TYR A 212 -2.84 23.15 6.77
C TYR A 212 -4.25 22.62 6.51
N VAL A 213 -4.98 22.24 7.55
CA VAL A 213 -6.34 21.68 7.41
C VAL A 213 -7.34 22.80 7.20
N ASP A 214 -7.94 22.85 6.01
CA ASP A 214 -9.00 23.81 5.69
C ASP A 214 -10.36 23.42 6.30
N ARG A 215 -10.60 22.11 6.42
CA ARG A 215 -11.86 21.59 6.95
C ARG A 215 -11.66 20.31 7.71
N TRP A 216 -12.05 20.30 8.97
CA TRP A 216 -12.05 19.09 9.79
C TRP A 216 -13.33 18.29 9.54
N ILE A 217 -13.14 16.99 9.25
CA ILE A 217 -14.24 16.06 8.94
C ILE A 217 -14.27 14.91 9.94
N SER A 218 -15.46 14.41 10.25
CA SER A 218 -15.67 13.34 11.23
C SER A 218 -16.67 12.29 10.75
N ILE A 219 -16.51 11.08 11.25
CA ILE A 219 -17.56 10.06 11.25
C ILE A 219 -18.28 10.20 12.59
N LYS A 220 -19.56 10.56 12.57
CA LYS A 220 -20.34 10.77 13.79
C LYS A 220 -20.37 9.52 14.68
N LYS A 221 -19.88 9.66 15.89
CA LYS A 221 -19.91 8.62 16.91
C LYS A 221 -21.31 8.48 17.51
N VAL A 222 -21.80 7.26 17.62
CA VAL A 222 -23.08 6.93 18.27
C VAL A 222 -22.87 6.02 19.49
N GLY A 223 -21.87 5.15 19.43
CA GLY A 223 -21.55 4.18 20.47
C GLY A 223 -20.47 4.61 21.47
N GLY A 224 -19.99 3.69 22.28
CA GLY A 224 -19.00 3.93 23.33
C GLY A 224 -17.52 3.82 22.92
N ALA A 225 -17.20 3.33 21.72
CA ALA A 225 -15.80 3.14 21.29
C ALA A 225 -15.04 4.48 21.27
N GLU A 226 -13.76 4.47 21.67
CA GLU A 226 -12.95 5.69 21.71
C GLU A 226 -12.63 6.24 20.33
N SER A 227 -12.29 5.37 19.39
CA SER A 227 -11.96 5.70 18.00
C SER A 227 -12.30 4.53 17.07
N LEU A 228 -12.32 4.79 15.76
CA LEU A 228 -12.32 3.76 14.73
C LEU A 228 -10.89 3.51 14.25
N ASN A 229 -10.61 2.27 13.85
CA ASN A 229 -9.39 1.94 13.13
C ASN A 229 -9.26 2.83 11.88
N VAL A 230 -8.06 3.31 11.59
CA VAL A 230 -7.80 4.26 10.49
C VAL A 230 -8.19 3.71 9.12
N SER A 231 -8.01 2.41 8.86
CA SER A 231 -8.39 1.80 7.58
C SER A 231 -9.92 1.66 7.44
N VAL A 232 -10.63 1.43 8.55
CA VAL A 232 -12.10 1.44 8.59
C VAL A 232 -12.61 2.85 8.34
N SER A 233 -12.03 3.86 9.02
CA SER A 233 -12.36 5.27 8.82
C SER A 233 -12.16 5.69 7.36
N ALA A 234 -11.04 5.26 6.74
CA ALA A 234 -10.77 5.52 5.34
C ALA A 234 -11.87 4.94 4.43
N GLY A 235 -12.32 3.71 4.70
CA GLY A 235 -13.40 3.10 3.94
C GLY A 235 -14.71 3.87 4.00
N VAL A 236 -15.14 4.29 5.20
CA VAL A 236 -16.37 5.05 5.40
C VAL A 236 -16.28 6.42 4.75
N ILE A 237 -15.16 7.12 4.93
CA ILE A 237 -14.95 8.48 4.40
C ILE A 237 -14.87 8.43 2.85
N LEU A 238 -14.12 7.52 2.27
CA LEU A 238 -14.01 7.39 0.81
C LEU A 238 -15.37 7.03 0.18
N HIS A 239 -16.12 6.10 0.78
CA HIS A 239 -17.47 5.77 0.29
C HIS A 239 -18.40 6.99 0.21
N LYS A 240 -18.28 7.92 1.17
CA LYS A 240 -19.12 9.11 1.19
C LYS A 240 -18.61 10.20 0.27
N LEU A 241 -17.29 10.40 0.18
CA LEU A 241 -16.69 11.56 -0.45
C LEU A 241 -16.24 11.34 -1.90
N THR A 242 -16.12 10.10 -2.36
CA THR A 242 -15.79 9.75 -3.76
C THR A 242 -16.95 9.03 -4.44
#